data_2a54ee47572196e546a3a15c3dc51e97
#
_entry.id   2a54ee47572196e546a3a15c3dc51e97
#
_cell.length_a   1.000
_cell.length_b   1.000
_cell.length_c   1.000
_cell.angle_alpha   90.00
_cell.angle_beta   90.00
_cell.angle_gamma   90.00
#
_symmetry.space_group_name_H-M   'P 1'
#
loop_
_entity.id
_entity.type
_entity.pdbx_description
1 polymer ?
#
loop_
_entity_poly.entity_id
_entity_poly.type
_entity_poly.pdbx_seq_one_letter_code
_entity_poly.pdbx_strand_id
1 'polypeptide(L)'
;MKLLFITYDVDFDEDVMEMLNSLGVTGFTKWDRVLGKGENSEPRLDDPVWPGFNCAVAAVVGDDDQERILAELKKFSLRLDGKGFKVFVLPVLTVI
;
A
#
# COMPACT_ATOMS: atom_id res chain seq x y z
N MET A 1 8.75 -7.80 13.94
CA MET A 1 7.88 -7.90 12.75
C MET A 1 6.91 -6.74 12.66
N LYS A 2 6.66 -6.26 11.47
CA LYS A 2 5.66 -5.24 11.22
C LYS A 2 4.71 -5.70 10.13
N LEU A 3 3.46 -5.30 10.27
CA LEU A 3 2.46 -5.43 9.20
C LEU A 3 2.43 -4.12 8.44
N LEU A 4 2.64 -4.21 7.15
CA LEU A 4 2.42 -3.09 6.23
C LEU A 4 1.03 -3.25 5.64
N PHE A 5 0.18 -2.26 5.89
CA PHE A 5 -1.12 -2.19 5.22
C PHE A 5 -1.06 -1.04 4.24
N ILE A 6 -1.05 -1.39 2.96
CA ILE A 6 -0.82 -0.44 1.87
C ILE A 6 -2.11 -0.29 1.08
N THR A 7 -2.60 0.94 0.97
CA THR A 7 -3.77 1.24 0.15
C THR A 7 -3.36 2.23 -0.94
N TYR A 8 -3.84 2.03 -2.14
CA TYR A 8 -3.42 2.86 -3.26
C TYR A 8 -4.45 2.84 -4.38
N ASP A 9 -4.41 3.88 -5.19
CA ASP A 9 -5.22 3.97 -6.41
C ASP A 9 -4.84 2.84 -7.37
N VAL A 10 -5.82 2.24 -8.01
CA VAL A 10 -5.62 1.12 -8.95
C VAL A 10 -4.61 1.46 -10.04
N ASP A 11 -4.50 2.72 -10.43
CA ASP A 11 -3.56 3.14 -11.46
C ASP A 11 -2.10 2.87 -11.07
N PHE A 12 -1.80 2.72 -9.78
CA PHE A 12 -0.47 2.43 -9.27
C PHE A 12 -0.22 0.95 -9.01
N ASP A 13 -1.19 0.09 -9.31
CA ASP A 13 -1.10 -1.33 -8.92
C ASP A 13 0.14 -2.01 -9.49
N GLU A 14 0.39 -1.83 -10.77
CA GLU A 14 1.56 -2.44 -11.41
C GLU A 14 2.87 -1.98 -10.77
N ASP A 15 3.00 -0.66 -10.53
CA ASP A 15 4.19 -0.10 -9.91
C ASP A 15 4.38 -0.59 -8.48
N VAL A 16 3.30 -0.67 -7.70
CA VAL A 16 3.36 -1.16 -6.31
C VAL A 16 3.78 -2.62 -6.27
N MET A 17 3.19 -3.46 -7.12
CA MET A 17 3.53 -4.87 -7.15
C MET A 17 4.97 -5.11 -7.59
N GLU A 18 5.45 -4.38 -8.59
CA GLU A 18 6.85 -4.45 -9.00
C GLU A 18 7.80 -4.00 -7.89
N MET A 19 7.46 -2.93 -7.20
CA MET A 19 8.26 -2.41 -6.09
C MET A 19 8.36 -3.44 -4.96
N LEU A 20 7.25 -4.02 -4.53
CA LEU A 20 7.24 -5.02 -3.48
C LEU A 20 8.05 -6.24 -3.88
N ASN A 21 7.94 -6.69 -5.12
CA ASN A 21 8.71 -7.81 -5.62
C ASN A 21 10.22 -7.50 -5.60
N SER A 22 10.62 -6.32 -6.07
CA SER A 22 12.03 -5.92 -6.08
C SER A 22 12.62 -5.75 -4.69
N LEU A 23 11.77 -5.44 -3.69
CA LEU A 23 12.18 -5.34 -2.29
C LEU A 23 12.22 -6.70 -1.58
N GLY A 24 11.86 -7.77 -2.25
CA GLY A 24 11.86 -9.11 -1.67
C GLY A 24 10.61 -9.42 -0.84
N VAL A 25 9.57 -8.61 -0.93
CA VAL A 25 8.30 -8.86 -0.26
C VAL A 25 7.48 -9.80 -1.12
N THR A 26 7.62 -11.11 -0.88
CA THR A 26 7.00 -12.15 -1.70
C THR A 26 5.74 -12.73 -1.11
N GLY A 27 5.54 -12.58 0.20
CA GLY A 27 4.33 -13.03 0.89
C GLY A 27 3.42 -11.84 1.17
N PHE A 28 2.21 -11.88 0.69
CA PHE A 28 1.25 -10.82 0.92
C PHE A 28 -0.17 -11.31 0.69
N THR A 29 -1.13 -10.55 1.24
CA THR A 29 -2.54 -10.71 0.93
C THR A 29 -2.97 -9.44 0.20
N LYS A 30 -3.68 -9.61 -0.91
CA LYS A 30 -4.08 -8.48 -1.74
C LYS A 30 -5.59 -8.45 -1.92
N TRP A 31 -6.14 -7.25 -1.89
CA TRP A 31 -7.52 -6.97 -2.28
C TRP A 31 -7.47 -6.14 -3.56
N ASP A 32 -7.97 -6.69 -4.66
CA ASP A 32 -7.90 -6.04 -5.98
C ASP A 32 -8.80 -4.83 -6.10
N ARG A 33 -9.81 -4.73 -5.26
CA ARG A 33 -10.79 -3.65 -5.37
C ARG A 33 -11.36 -3.31 -4.01
N VAL A 34 -11.04 -2.11 -3.53
CA VAL A 34 -11.57 -1.57 -2.31
C VAL A 34 -12.00 -0.13 -2.55
N LEU A 35 -12.99 0.32 -1.82
CA LEU A 35 -13.49 1.67 -1.94
C LEU A 35 -12.97 2.49 -0.76
N GLY A 36 -12.75 3.77 -0.99
CA GLY A 36 -12.24 4.60 0.06
C GLY A 36 -12.23 6.09 -0.26
N LYS A 37 -12.00 6.88 0.76
CA LYS A 37 -11.84 8.32 0.67
C LYS A 37 -10.80 8.76 1.69
N GLY A 38 -9.79 9.51 1.24
CA GLY A 38 -8.85 10.17 2.14
C GLY A 38 -9.41 11.47 2.67
N GLU A 39 -8.83 11.98 3.74
CA GLU A 39 -9.26 13.27 4.32
C GLU A 39 -9.13 14.43 3.33
N ASN A 40 -8.07 14.41 2.54
CA ASN A 40 -7.71 15.50 1.62
C ASN A 40 -7.70 15.05 0.17
N SER A 41 -8.43 14.00 -0.16
CA SER A 41 -8.49 13.47 -1.52
C SER A 41 -9.92 13.21 -1.94
N GLU A 42 -10.12 13.10 -3.25
CA GLU A 42 -11.42 12.75 -3.79
C GLU A 42 -11.76 11.29 -3.46
N PRO A 43 -13.06 10.99 -3.26
CA PRO A 43 -13.50 9.62 -3.06
C PRO A 43 -13.16 8.70 -4.22
N ARG A 44 -12.90 7.42 -3.92
CA ARG A 44 -12.79 6.34 -4.89
C ARG A 44 -13.88 5.33 -4.57
N LEU A 45 -15.06 5.54 -5.14
CA LEU A 45 -16.27 4.78 -4.79
C LEU A 45 -16.78 3.93 -5.95
N ASP A 46 -16.07 3.95 -7.08
CA ASP A 46 -16.37 3.17 -8.26
C ASP A 46 -17.81 3.35 -8.77
N ASP A 47 -18.27 4.60 -8.74
CA ASP A 47 -19.61 4.97 -9.22
C ASP A 47 -19.49 6.10 -10.26
N PRO A 48 -20.61 6.51 -10.92
CA PRO A 48 -20.54 7.54 -11.97
C PRO A 48 -20.10 8.91 -11.48
N VAL A 49 -20.30 9.23 -10.21
CA VAL A 49 -19.92 10.53 -9.63
C VAL A 49 -18.45 10.47 -9.18
N TRP A 50 -18.03 9.36 -8.57
CA TRP A 50 -16.69 9.15 -8.06
C TRP A 50 -16.13 7.88 -8.67
N PRO A 51 -15.66 7.94 -9.93
CA PRO A 51 -15.11 6.75 -10.59
C PRO A 51 -13.76 6.35 -10.00
N GLY A 52 -13.36 5.11 -10.31
CA GLY A 52 -12.11 4.56 -9.82
C GLY A 52 -12.27 3.85 -8.50
N PHE A 53 -11.25 3.09 -8.14
CA PHE A 53 -11.20 2.32 -6.91
C PHE A 53 -9.75 2.17 -6.47
N ASN A 54 -9.57 1.66 -5.27
CA ASN A 54 -8.25 1.39 -4.71
C ASN A 54 -7.97 -0.11 -4.70
N CYS A 55 -6.71 -0.44 -4.53
CA CYS A 55 -6.25 -1.77 -4.14
C CYS A 55 -5.70 -1.69 -2.72
N ALA A 56 -5.58 -2.82 -2.07
CA ALA A 56 -4.94 -2.92 -0.76
C ALA A 56 -4.04 -4.14 -0.69
N VAL A 57 -2.91 -4.02 -0.02
CA VAL A 57 -1.97 -5.11 0.22
C VAL A 57 -1.62 -5.13 1.70
N ALA A 58 -1.64 -6.31 2.29
CA ALA A 58 -1.13 -6.53 3.63
C ALA A 58 0.06 -7.49 3.55
N ALA A 59 1.18 -7.11 4.14
CA ALA A 59 2.39 -7.92 4.15
C ALA A 59 3.12 -7.78 5.48
N VAL A 60 3.62 -8.89 6.01
CA VAL A 60 4.44 -8.88 7.21
C VAL A 60 5.90 -8.84 6.80
N VAL A 61 6.65 -7.91 7.38
CA VAL A 61 8.09 -7.78 7.11
C VAL A 61 8.88 -7.96 8.41
N GLY A 62 10.06 -8.56 8.27
CA GLY A 62 10.94 -8.78 9.39
C GLY A 62 11.65 -7.50 9.84
N ASP A 63 12.13 -7.49 11.08
CA ASP A 63 12.80 -6.31 11.65
C ASP A 63 14.08 -5.95 10.89
N ASP A 64 14.78 -6.93 10.33
CA ASP A 64 16.02 -6.69 9.59
C ASP A 64 15.78 -5.99 8.24
N ASP A 65 14.60 -6.15 7.66
CA ASP A 65 14.25 -5.61 6.34
C ASP A 65 13.43 -4.33 6.43
N GLN A 66 12.86 -4.06 7.58
CA GLN A 66 11.89 -3.00 7.79
C GLN A 66 12.41 -1.64 7.33
N GLU A 67 13.59 -1.25 7.77
CA GLU A 67 14.15 0.08 7.49
C GLU A 67 14.33 0.29 6.00
N ARG A 68 14.89 -0.70 5.31
CA ARG A 68 15.12 -0.68 3.87
C ARG A 68 13.81 -0.56 3.09
N ILE A 69 12.82 -1.38 3.47
CA ILE A 69 11.52 -1.41 2.80
C ILE A 69 10.77 -0.09 3.00
N LEU A 70 10.72 0.41 4.24
CA LEU A 70 10.03 1.67 4.53
C LEU A 70 10.67 2.86 3.81
N ALA A 71 11.99 2.85 3.66
CA ALA A 71 12.68 3.92 2.94
C ALA A 71 12.23 3.98 1.47
N GLU A 72 12.10 2.84 0.80
CA GLU A 72 11.65 2.79 -0.58
C GLU A 72 10.17 3.16 -0.72
N LEU A 73 9.33 2.74 0.22
CA LEU A 73 7.91 3.12 0.23
C LEU A 73 7.75 4.63 0.41
N LYS A 74 8.58 5.25 1.25
CA LYS A 74 8.58 6.71 1.42
C LYS A 74 8.97 7.44 0.14
N LYS A 75 9.99 6.95 -0.57
CA LYS A 75 10.40 7.53 -1.85
C LYS A 75 9.26 7.49 -2.86
N PHE A 76 8.55 6.38 -2.93
CA PHE A 76 7.42 6.24 -3.82
C PHE A 76 6.30 7.23 -3.46
N SER A 77 5.98 7.33 -2.19
CA SER A 77 4.98 8.28 -1.69
C SER A 77 5.33 9.73 -2.06
N LEU A 78 6.60 10.10 -1.92
CA LEU A 78 7.06 11.46 -2.25
C LEU A 78 6.92 11.77 -3.74
N ARG A 79 7.16 10.79 -4.61
CA ARG A 79 6.96 10.97 -6.05
C ARG A 79 5.51 11.25 -6.42
N LEU A 80 4.57 10.78 -5.59
CA LEU A 80 3.13 10.96 -5.80
C LEU A 80 2.57 12.16 -5.02
N ASP A 81 3.41 12.95 -4.36
CA ASP A 81 2.99 14.01 -3.44
C ASP A 81 2.05 13.48 -2.34
N GLY A 82 2.23 12.23 -1.93
CA GLY A 82 1.39 11.58 -0.94
C GLY A 82 -0.04 11.32 -1.40
N LYS A 83 -0.32 11.45 -2.69
CA LYS A 83 -1.67 11.26 -3.23
C LYS A 83 -1.88 9.85 -3.75
N GLY A 84 -2.99 9.24 -3.38
CA GLY A 84 -3.39 7.93 -3.89
C GLY A 84 -2.52 6.78 -3.41
N PHE A 85 -1.76 6.96 -2.33
CA PHE A 85 -0.88 5.94 -1.79
C PHE A 85 -0.69 6.17 -0.30
N LYS A 86 -0.98 5.16 0.52
CA LYS A 86 -0.80 5.19 1.98
C LYS A 86 -0.23 3.88 2.48
N VAL A 87 0.66 3.98 3.44
CA VAL A 87 1.23 2.83 4.13
C VAL A 87 1.00 3.00 5.63
N PHE A 88 0.32 2.05 6.23
CA PHE A 88 0.16 1.97 7.67
C PHE A 88 1.10 0.89 8.19
N VAL A 89 1.87 1.22 9.21
CA VAL A 89 2.84 0.29 9.79
C VAL A 89 2.38 -0.06 11.20
N LEU A 90 2.09 -1.34 11.41
CA LEU A 90 1.58 -1.83 12.69
C LEU A 90 2.51 -2.89 13.26
N PRO A 91 2.64 -2.96 14.59
CA PRO A 91 3.40 -4.05 15.21
C PRO A 91 2.67 -5.39 15.06
N VAL A 92 3.42 -6.45 14.81
CA VAL A 92 2.91 -7.82 14.78
C VAL A 92 3.51 -8.57 15.94
N LEU A 93 2.66 -9.05 16.83
CA LEU A 93 3.12 -9.79 18.02
C LEU A 93 3.41 -11.24 17.69
N THR A 94 2.57 -11.86 16.89
CA THR A 94 2.67 -13.29 16.59
C THR A 94 2.02 -13.58 15.24
N VAL A 95 2.61 -14.52 14.52
CA VAL A 95 2.02 -15.12 13.32
C VAL A 95 1.87 -16.61 13.58
N ILE A 96 0.68 -17.13 13.38
CA ILE A 96 0.38 -18.55 13.61
C ILE A 96 0.30 -19.30 12.27
#